data_ad2db1bcaa97ad4c7545b3546dcb7676
#
_entry.id   ad2db1bcaa97ad4c7545b3546dcb7676
#
_cell.length_a   1.000
_cell.length_b   1.000
_cell.length_c   1.000
_cell.angle_alpha   90.00
_cell.angle_beta   90.00
_cell.angle_gamma   90.00
#
_symmetry.space_group_name_H-M   'P 1'
#
loop_
_entity.id
_entity.type
_entity.pdbx_description
1 polymer ?
#
loop_
_entity_poly.entity_id
_entity_poly.type
_entity_poly.pdbx_seq_one_letter_code
_entity_poly.pdbx_strand_id
1 'polypeptide(L)'
;MENILNPSILSANFANLESDFLELERNNIKKIHIDVMDGNFVPNITFGPGQIGCLRKISKFYFDCHLMVNEPIRLIDSFVNSGVDCLTVHVEACTHIHRTIEYIKSKNIDCGVALNAGTSIKDTENVLDIVGKILIDLLDKKVERI
;
A
#
# COMPACT_ATOMS: atom_id res chain seq x y z
N MET A 1 4.82 -6.01 22.20
CA MET A 1 4.55 -5.44 20.86
C MET A 1 3.26 -4.66 20.95
N GLU A 2 3.28 -3.39 20.62
CA GLU A 2 2.08 -2.57 20.62
C GLU A 2 1.32 -2.84 19.30
N ASN A 3 0.04 -3.16 19.39
CA ASN A 3 -0.80 -3.35 18.20
C ASN A 3 -1.14 -1.97 17.62
N ILE A 4 -0.66 -1.69 16.42
CA ILE A 4 -0.94 -0.45 15.70
C ILE A 4 -2.08 -0.71 14.72
N LEU A 5 -3.17 0.07 14.84
CA LEU A 5 -4.24 0.05 13.85
C LEU A 5 -3.82 0.81 12.60
N ASN A 6 -4.03 0.18 11.44
CA ASN A 6 -3.78 0.75 10.12
C ASN A 6 -4.99 0.48 9.22
N PRO A 7 -6.11 1.24 9.41
CA PRO A 7 -7.35 0.98 8.68
C PRO A 7 -7.17 1.24 7.18
N SER A 8 -7.73 0.35 6.35
CA SER A 8 -7.77 0.56 4.91
C SER A 8 -8.89 1.50 4.52
N ILE A 9 -8.57 2.50 3.71
CA ILE A 9 -9.56 3.41 3.13
C ILE A 9 -10.37 2.78 1.99
N LEU A 10 -10.08 1.54 1.61
CA LEU A 10 -10.86 0.80 0.62
C LEU A 10 -12.34 0.65 1.04
N SER A 11 -12.61 0.59 2.34
CA SER A 11 -13.96 0.50 2.92
C SER A 11 -14.59 1.85 3.27
N ALA A 12 -13.89 2.96 3.01
CA ALA A 12 -14.36 4.30 3.33
C ALA A 12 -15.46 4.78 2.34
N ASN A 13 -16.14 5.84 2.73
CA ASN A 13 -17.09 6.52 1.84
C ASN A 13 -16.35 7.41 0.84
N PHE A 14 -16.11 6.92 -0.37
CA PHE A 14 -15.38 7.64 -1.41
C PHE A 14 -16.03 8.97 -1.83
N ALA A 15 -17.34 9.14 -1.59
CA ALA A 15 -18.02 10.40 -1.84
C ALA A 15 -17.74 11.44 -0.75
N ASN A 16 -17.18 11.05 0.41
CA ASN A 16 -16.93 11.95 1.54
C ASN A 16 -15.73 11.51 2.39
N LEU A 17 -14.60 11.24 1.75
CA LEU A 17 -13.37 10.77 2.42
C LEU A 17 -12.85 11.74 3.49
N GLU A 18 -13.05 13.04 3.31
CA GLU A 18 -12.62 14.04 4.30
C GLU A 18 -13.31 13.83 5.65
N SER A 19 -14.60 13.51 5.65
CA SER A 19 -15.34 13.19 6.89
C SER A 19 -14.78 11.96 7.60
N ASP A 20 -14.51 10.91 6.84
CA ASP A 20 -13.96 9.66 7.39
C ASP A 20 -12.55 9.91 7.97
N PHE A 21 -11.74 10.73 7.31
CA PHE A 21 -10.42 11.11 7.81
C PHE A 21 -10.48 11.89 9.12
N LEU A 22 -11.41 12.85 9.23
CA LEU A 22 -11.65 13.58 10.48
C LEU A 22 -12.07 12.65 11.62
N GLU A 23 -12.87 11.62 11.32
CA GLU A 23 -13.26 10.62 12.31
C GLU A 23 -12.07 9.77 12.77
N LEU A 24 -11.23 9.33 11.85
CA LEU A 24 -10.00 8.60 12.17
C LEU A 24 -9.04 9.44 13.02
N GLU A 25 -8.89 10.73 12.71
CA GLU A 25 -8.09 11.66 13.52
C GLU A 25 -8.62 11.81 14.95
N ARG A 26 -9.93 11.96 15.12
CA ARG A 26 -10.59 12.02 16.45
C ARG A 26 -10.36 10.76 17.28
N ASN A 27 -10.21 9.61 16.62
CA ASN A 27 -9.90 8.34 17.26
C ASN A 27 -8.39 8.07 17.39
N ASN A 28 -7.54 9.10 17.24
CA ASN A 28 -6.09 9.02 17.38
C ASN A 28 -5.39 8.03 16.42
N ILE A 29 -6.01 7.69 15.31
CA ILE A 29 -5.35 6.93 14.25
C ILE A 29 -4.21 7.77 13.69
N LYS A 30 -3.09 7.14 13.39
CA LYS A 30 -1.87 7.80 12.88
C LYS A 30 -1.50 7.35 11.48
N LYS A 31 -1.97 6.16 11.09
CA LYS A 31 -1.67 5.54 9.81
C LYS A 31 -2.94 5.12 9.10
N ILE A 32 -2.93 5.18 7.79
CA ILE A 32 -3.98 4.62 6.94
C ILE A 32 -3.36 3.73 5.87
N HIS A 33 -4.07 2.68 5.53
CA HIS A 33 -3.70 1.77 4.45
C HIS A 33 -4.44 2.15 3.16
N ILE A 34 -3.70 2.19 2.06
CA ILE A 34 -4.23 2.58 0.75
C ILE A 34 -3.98 1.44 -0.24
N ASP A 35 -5.03 0.68 -0.55
CA ASP A 35 -4.98 -0.43 -1.49
C ASP A 35 -5.14 0.07 -2.93
N VAL A 36 -4.04 0.09 -3.68
CA VAL A 36 -4.00 0.50 -5.09
C VAL A 36 -4.11 -0.71 -5.99
N MET A 37 -5.13 -0.72 -6.84
CA MET A 37 -5.45 -1.82 -7.76
C MET A 37 -5.57 -1.28 -9.18
N ASP A 38 -4.97 -2.00 -10.15
CA ASP A 38 -4.90 -1.58 -11.56
C ASP A 38 -5.87 -2.30 -12.51
N GLY A 39 -6.69 -3.22 -11.99
CA GLY A 39 -7.61 -4.03 -12.79
C GLY A 39 -6.93 -5.16 -13.58
N ASN A 40 -5.62 -5.35 -13.39
CA ASN A 40 -4.80 -6.32 -14.11
C ASN A 40 -4.14 -7.33 -13.16
N PHE A 41 -3.42 -6.85 -12.15
CA PHE A 41 -2.88 -7.72 -11.10
C PHE A 41 -4.01 -8.32 -10.25
N VAL A 42 -5.02 -7.50 -9.92
CA VAL A 42 -6.28 -7.91 -9.29
C VAL A 42 -7.46 -7.36 -10.08
N PRO A 43 -8.65 -8.03 -10.10
CA PRO A 43 -9.78 -7.66 -10.94
C PRO A 43 -10.59 -6.48 -10.39
N ASN A 44 -9.95 -5.45 -9.87
CA ASN A 44 -10.56 -4.23 -9.36
C ASN A 44 -9.66 -3.04 -9.68
N ILE A 45 -10.24 -1.83 -9.70
CA ILE A 45 -9.53 -0.56 -9.88
C ILE A 45 -9.91 0.34 -8.72
N THR A 46 -8.92 0.96 -8.06
CA THR A 46 -9.19 1.78 -6.88
C THR A 46 -8.57 3.17 -6.96
N PHE A 47 -7.39 3.35 -6.41
CA PHE A 47 -6.73 4.65 -6.29
C PHE A 47 -5.57 4.80 -7.27
N GLY A 48 -5.32 6.04 -7.68
CA GLY A 48 -4.11 6.41 -8.39
C GLY A 48 -3.36 7.54 -7.68
N PRO A 49 -2.17 7.91 -8.16
CA PRO A 49 -1.33 8.96 -7.55
C PRO A 49 -2.05 10.31 -7.42
N GLY A 50 -2.94 10.64 -8.36
CA GLY A 50 -3.69 11.89 -8.34
C GLY A 50 -4.64 12.00 -7.14
N GLN A 51 -5.40 10.94 -6.86
CA GLN A 51 -6.30 10.90 -5.71
C GLN A 51 -5.52 10.93 -4.39
N ILE A 52 -4.42 10.16 -4.30
CA ILE A 52 -3.55 10.15 -3.11
C ILE A 52 -2.96 11.55 -2.87
N GLY A 53 -2.50 12.23 -3.91
CA GLY A 53 -2.01 13.61 -3.80
C GLY A 53 -3.08 14.61 -3.32
N CYS A 54 -4.36 14.39 -3.64
CA CYS A 54 -5.45 15.18 -3.08
C CYS A 54 -5.66 14.89 -1.59
N LEU A 55 -5.65 13.61 -1.20
CA LEU A 55 -5.78 13.19 0.20
C LEU A 55 -4.61 13.70 1.06
N ARG A 56 -3.40 13.72 0.52
CA ARG A 56 -2.22 14.25 1.21
C ARG A 56 -2.37 15.73 1.60
N LYS A 57 -3.08 16.51 0.82
CA LYS A 57 -3.30 17.95 1.10
C LYS A 57 -4.19 18.19 2.32
N ILE A 58 -5.08 17.26 2.63
CA ILE A 58 -6.06 17.37 3.72
C ILE A 58 -5.72 16.52 4.93
N SER A 59 -4.63 15.76 4.90
CA SER A 59 -4.31 14.80 5.97
C SER A 59 -2.81 14.73 6.28
N LYS A 60 -2.51 14.47 7.56
CA LYS A 60 -1.16 14.23 8.07
C LYS A 60 -0.92 12.76 8.45
N PHE A 61 -1.81 11.86 8.13
CA PHE A 61 -1.61 10.43 8.37
C PHE A 61 -0.36 9.92 7.68
N TYR A 62 0.26 8.92 8.26
CA TYR A 62 1.23 8.10 7.55
C TYR A 62 0.50 7.27 6.49
N PHE A 63 0.81 7.48 5.22
CA PHE A 63 0.20 6.80 4.08
C PHE A 63 0.98 5.54 3.73
N ASP A 64 0.46 4.40 4.17
CA ASP A 64 0.96 3.07 3.87
C ASP A 64 0.28 2.54 2.59
N CYS A 65 0.94 2.69 1.46
CA CYS A 65 0.38 2.40 0.15
C CYS A 65 0.80 1.00 -0.31
N HIS A 66 -0.20 0.15 -0.58
CA HIS A 66 -0.04 -1.22 -1.06
C HIS A 66 -0.37 -1.28 -2.56
N LEU A 67 0.61 -1.62 -3.37
CA LEU A 67 0.50 -1.67 -4.82
C LEU A 67 0.19 -3.08 -5.32
N MET A 68 -1.09 -3.33 -5.59
CA MET A 68 -1.58 -4.50 -6.33
C MET A 68 -1.66 -4.15 -7.83
N VAL A 69 -0.49 -3.94 -8.42
CA VAL A 69 -0.33 -3.50 -9.82
C VAL A 69 0.78 -4.28 -10.51
N ASN A 70 0.66 -4.50 -11.81
CA ASN A 70 1.72 -5.13 -12.59
C ASN A 70 2.90 -4.19 -12.80
N GLU A 71 4.12 -4.74 -12.65
CA GLU A 71 5.37 -4.00 -12.79
C GLU A 71 5.42 -2.68 -12.01
N PRO A 72 5.25 -2.71 -10.68
CA PRO A 72 5.12 -1.51 -9.83
C PRO A 72 6.31 -0.55 -9.97
N ILE A 73 7.47 -1.02 -10.39
CA ILE A 73 8.67 -0.19 -10.58
C ILE A 73 8.43 1.01 -11.51
N ARG A 74 7.51 0.89 -12.45
CA ARG A 74 7.16 1.97 -13.39
C ARG A 74 6.37 3.10 -12.74
N LEU A 75 5.74 2.84 -11.61
CA LEU A 75 4.82 3.75 -10.93
C LEU A 75 5.40 4.38 -9.67
N ILE A 76 6.53 3.87 -9.16
CA ILE A 76 7.13 4.29 -7.89
C ILE A 76 7.26 5.82 -7.81
N ASP A 77 7.86 6.47 -8.82
CA ASP A 77 8.06 7.92 -8.80
C ASP A 77 6.73 8.69 -8.70
N SER A 78 5.70 8.24 -9.39
CA SER A 78 4.39 8.87 -9.36
C SER A 78 3.75 8.79 -7.97
N PHE A 79 3.87 7.64 -7.29
CA PHE A 79 3.36 7.46 -5.94
C PHE A 79 4.19 8.22 -4.91
N VAL A 80 5.51 8.21 -5.01
CA VAL A 80 6.39 9.02 -4.15
C VAL A 80 6.02 10.50 -4.26
N ASN A 81 5.86 11.01 -5.47
CA ASN A 81 5.49 12.40 -5.72
C ASN A 81 4.06 12.74 -5.22
N SER A 82 3.19 11.75 -5.06
CA SER A 82 1.87 11.94 -4.45
C SER A 82 1.91 12.06 -2.93
N GLY A 83 3.06 11.81 -2.31
CA GLY A 83 3.28 12.00 -0.87
C GLY A 83 2.97 10.78 -0.02
N VAL A 84 3.16 9.56 -0.54
CA VAL A 84 3.11 8.34 0.29
C VAL A 84 4.34 8.25 1.19
N ASP A 85 4.18 7.64 2.37
CA ASP A 85 5.26 7.45 3.34
C ASP A 85 5.86 6.04 3.26
N CYS A 86 5.10 5.08 2.73
CA CYS A 86 5.53 3.69 2.53
C CYS A 86 4.94 3.14 1.22
N LEU A 87 5.75 2.39 0.48
CA LEU A 87 5.30 1.58 -0.64
C LEU A 87 5.53 0.10 -0.37
N THR A 88 4.47 -0.69 -0.47
CA THR A 88 4.52 -2.16 -0.40
C THR A 88 4.20 -2.73 -1.78
N VAL A 89 5.05 -3.62 -2.29
CA VAL A 89 4.92 -4.24 -3.61
C VAL A 89 4.89 -5.75 -3.49
N HIS A 90 4.14 -6.41 -4.38
CA HIS A 90 4.06 -7.86 -4.44
C HIS A 90 5.31 -8.47 -5.10
N VAL A 91 5.80 -9.58 -4.52
CA VAL A 91 6.90 -10.35 -5.13
C VAL A 91 6.48 -10.86 -6.51
N GLU A 92 5.22 -11.28 -6.66
CA GLU A 92 4.66 -11.82 -7.88
C GLU A 92 4.53 -10.78 -9.00
N ALA A 93 4.45 -9.50 -8.65
CA ALA A 93 4.33 -8.40 -9.59
C ALA A 93 5.68 -7.83 -10.06
N CYS A 94 6.78 -8.27 -9.45
CA CYS A 94 8.10 -7.72 -9.70
C CYS A 94 8.98 -8.69 -10.47
N THR A 95 9.40 -8.33 -11.69
CA THR A 95 10.42 -9.11 -12.43
C THR A 95 11.74 -9.22 -11.65
N HIS A 96 12.11 -8.16 -10.91
CA HIS A 96 13.32 -8.09 -10.10
C HIS A 96 13.01 -7.42 -8.77
N ILE A 97 12.51 -8.20 -7.80
CA ILE A 97 12.04 -7.67 -6.50
C ILE A 97 13.13 -6.88 -5.75
N HIS A 98 14.35 -7.41 -5.64
CA HIS A 98 15.45 -6.72 -4.95
C HIS A 98 15.72 -5.33 -5.55
N ARG A 99 15.80 -5.22 -6.88
CA ARG A 99 15.98 -3.94 -7.56
C ARG A 99 14.83 -2.98 -7.32
N THR A 100 13.60 -3.48 -7.28
CA THR A 100 12.41 -2.67 -7.02
C THR A 100 12.43 -2.10 -5.60
N ILE A 101 12.77 -2.90 -4.60
CA ILE A 101 12.89 -2.47 -3.20
C ILE A 101 14.02 -1.45 -3.04
N GLU A 102 15.19 -1.69 -3.61
CA GLU A 102 16.30 -0.74 -3.61
C GLU A 102 15.90 0.61 -4.23
N TYR A 103 15.13 0.57 -5.32
CA TYR A 103 14.62 1.78 -5.96
C TYR A 103 13.65 2.55 -5.07
N ILE A 104 12.73 1.87 -4.37
CA ILE A 104 11.84 2.53 -3.39
C ILE A 104 12.67 3.18 -2.28
N LYS A 105 13.62 2.46 -1.70
CA LYS A 105 14.50 2.98 -0.62
C LYS A 105 15.29 4.22 -1.06
N SER A 106 15.73 4.25 -2.32
CA SER A 106 16.46 5.41 -2.86
C SER A 106 15.62 6.70 -2.86
N LYS A 107 14.29 6.60 -2.68
CA LYS A 107 13.38 7.75 -2.57
C LYS A 107 13.21 8.25 -1.15
N ASN A 108 13.90 7.68 -0.16
CA ASN A 108 13.83 8.01 1.26
C ASN A 108 12.42 7.85 1.86
N ILE A 109 11.67 6.87 1.43
CA ILE A 109 10.42 6.41 2.03
C ILE A 109 10.57 4.97 2.53
N ASP A 110 9.67 4.55 3.41
CA ASP A 110 9.63 3.18 3.88
C ASP A 110 9.22 2.22 2.75
N CYS A 111 9.64 0.97 2.85
CA CYS A 111 9.27 -0.06 1.89
C CYS A 111 8.81 -1.35 2.56
N GLY A 112 7.88 -2.03 1.90
CA GLY A 112 7.39 -3.34 2.27
C GLY A 112 7.34 -4.28 1.09
N VAL A 113 7.27 -5.58 1.39
CA VAL A 113 7.01 -6.64 0.42
C VAL A 113 5.71 -7.35 0.77
N ALA A 114 4.89 -7.60 -0.23
CA ALA A 114 3.65 -8.35 -0.11
C ALA A 114 3.75 -9.71 -0.79
N LEU A 115 2.97 -10.67 -0.28
CA LEU A 115 2.83 -12.02 -0.79
C LEU A 115 1.35 -12.36 -0.88
N ASN A 116 0.92 -12.96 -1.98
CA ASN A 116 -0.38 -13.64 -2.03
C ASN A 116 -0.38 -14.86 -1.10
N ALA A 117 -1.53 -15.23 -0.58
CA ALA A 117 -1.68 -16.35 0.36
C ALA A 117 -1.13 -17.70 -0.14
N GLY A 118 -1.03 -17.87 -1.46
CA GLY A 118 -0.48 -19.07 -2.10
C GLY A 118 1.02 -19.03 -2.36
N THR A 119 1.67 -17.89 -2.17
CA THR A 119 3.09 -17.69 -2.46
C THR A 119 3.95 -18.04 -1.26
N SER A 120 5.08 -18.71 -1.49
CA SER A 120 5.98 -19.11 -0.41
C SER A 120 6.71 -17.90 0.17
N ILE A 121 6.81 -17.81 1.50
CA ILE A 121 7.62 -16.79 2.16
C ILE A 121 9.10 -16.84 1.74
N LYS A 122 9.57 -17.98 1.24
CA LYS A 122 10.93 -18.13 0.70
C LYS A 122 11.20 -17.22 -0.47
N ASP A 123 10.16 -16.81 -1.20
CA ASP A 123 10.30 -15.90 -2.34
C ASP A 123 10.68 -14.47 -1.91
N THR A 124 10.61 -14.17 -0.61
CA THR A 124 11.05 -12.90 -0.03
C THR A 124 12.43 -12.96 0.64
N GLU A 125 13.05 -14.14 0.78
CA GLU A 125 14.31 -14.31 1.53
C GLU A 125 15.39 -13.31 1.10
N ASN A 126 15.48 -13.02 -0.19
CA ASN A 126 16.51 -12.13 -0.76
C ASN A 126 16.29 -10.64 -0.43
N VAL A 127 15.16 -10.27 0.19
CA VAL A 127 14.82 -8.87 0.51
C VAL A 127 14.49 -8.66 1.98
N LEU A 128 14.46 -9.70 2.80
CA LEU A 128 14.09 -9.61 4.23
C LEU A 128 14.95 -8.61 5.00
N ASP A 129 16.23 -8.53 4.68
CA ASP A 129 17.18 -7.66 5.39
C ASP A 129 17.04 -6.18 5.00
N ILE A 130 16.30 -5.90 3.93
CA ILE A 130 16.20 -4.55 3.37
C ILE A 130 14.79 -3.96 3.40
N VAL A 131 13.77 -4.74 3.76
CA VAL A 131 12.38 -4.26 3.92
C VAL A 131 12.04 -3.97 5.36
N GLY A 132 11.19 -2.96 5.58
CA GLY A 132 10.65 -2.64 6.92
C GLY A 132 9.39 -3.42 7.27
N LYS A 133 8.73 -4.06 6.29
CA LYS A 133 7.43 -4.71 6.46
C LYS A 133 7.26 -5.88 5.50
N ILE A 134 6.59 -6.94 6.00
CA ILE A 134 6.05 -8.02 5.17
C ILE A 134 4.53 -7.99 5.34
N LEU A 135 3.82 -8.05 4.23
CA LEU A 135 2.36 -8.13 4.17
C LEU A 135 1.94 -9.46 3.54
N ILE A 136 1.10 -10.21 4.24
CA ILE A 136 0.44 -11.39 3.65
C ILE A 136 -0.93 -10.95 3.19
N ASP A 137 -1.14 -10.93 1.87
CA ASP A 137 -2.40 -10.51 1.29
C ASP A 137 -3.42 -11.66 1.29
N LEU A 138 -4.57 -11.41 1.90
CA LEU A 138 -5.68 -12.35 2.00
C LEU A 138 -6.91 -11.90 1.22
N LEU A 139 -6.80 -10.84 0.41
CA LEU A 139 -7.93 -10.25 -0.34
C LEU A 139 -8.52 -11.20 -1.40
N ASP A 140 -7.84 -12.26 -1.78
CA ASP A 140 -8.37 -13.31 -2.66
C ASP A 140 -9.51 -14.14 -2.03
N LYS A 141 -9.74 -14.04 -0.74
CA LYS A 141 -10.93 -14.60 -0.11
C LYS A 141 -12.01 -13.53 -0.15
N LYS A 142 -13.04 -13.77 -1.01
CA LYS A 142 -14.31 -13.02 -1.08
C LYS A 142 -14.56 -12.20 0.19
N VAL A 143 -14.30 -10.91 0.13
CA VAL A 143 -14.89 -9.97 1.07
C VAL A 143 -16.36 -9.87 0.65
N GLU A 144 -17.20 -10.77 1.16
CA GLU A 144 -18.63 -10.58 1.10
C GLU A 144 -18.91 -9.31 1.92
N ARG A 145 -19.28 -8.26 1.21
CA ARG A 145 -19.82 -7.05 1.85
C ARG A 145 -21.11 -7.48 2.56
N ILE A 146 -21.09 -7.37 3.87
CA ILE A 146 -22.31 -7.37 4.69
C ILE A 146 -23.04 -6.06 4.43
#